data_8c541b832221289929667e0c5b3bfcd4
#
_entry.id   8c541b832221289929667e0c5b3bfcd4
#
_cell.length_a   1.000
_cell.length_b   1.000
_cell.length_c   1.000
_cell.angle_alpha   90.00
_cell.angle_beta   90.00
_cell.angle_gamma   90.00
#
_symmetry.space_group_name_H-M   'P 1'
#
loop_
_entity.id
_entity.type
_entity.pdbx_description
1 polymer ?
#
loop_
_entity_poly.entity_id
_entity_poly.type
_entity_poly.pdbx_seq_one_letter_code
_entity_poly.pdbx_strand_id
1 'polypeptide(L)'
;MARIVGGKQHDPAWKPIFDGFDAIRGWVHRRKVDVLFTIYNDHVTSFFFDHYSAFVLGIDDQYVAADEGGGPRQVAPGRGHLGLSQHIAM
;
A
#
# COMPACT_ATOMS: atom_id res chain seq x y z
N MET A 1 -10.02 7.60 7.05
CA MET A 1 -9.04 8.24 6.12
C MET A 1 -9.64 8.61 4.76
N ALA A 2 -10.43 7.78 4.12
CA ALA A 2 -11.09 8.14 2.86
C ALA A 2 -11.88 9.46 2.94
N ARG A 3 -12.57 9.72 4.05
CA ARG A 3 -13.26 11.00 4.30
C ARG A 3 -12.31 12.19 4.45
N ILE A 4 -11.11 11.96 4.98
CA ILE A 4 -10.12 13.03 5.20
C ILE A 4 -9.42 13.39 3.88
N VAL A 5 -9.23 12.42 2.99
CA VAL A 5 -8.50 12.60 1.73
C VAL A 5 -9.44 12.96 0.57
N GLY A 6 -10.66 12.43 0.56
CA GLY A 6 -11.59 12.52 -0.57
C GLY A 6 -11.99 13.93 -1.01
N GLY A 7 -11.96 14.91 -0.11
CA GLY A 7 -12.22 16.31 -0.44
C GLY A 7 -10.96 17.14 -0.72
N LYS A 8 -9.81 16.65 -0.30
CA LYS A 8 -8.56 17.43 -0.30
C LYS A 8 -7.84 17.46 -1.65
N GLN A 9 -8.17 16.55 -2.55
CA GLN A 9 -7.61 16.54 -3.91
C GLN A 9 -7.94 17.80 -4.71
N HIS A 10 -8.99 18.53 -4.30
CA HIS A 10 -9.42 19.79 -4.92
C HIS A 10 -8.99 21.02 -4.11
N ASP A 11 -8.35 20.84 -2.97
CA ASP A 11 -7.85 21.92 -2.13
C ASP A 11 -6.45 22.34 -2.60
N PRO A 12 -6.25 23.64 -2.95
CA PRO A 12 -4.97 24.14 -3.42
C PRO A 12 -3.82 23.90 -2.45
N ALA A 13 -4.07 23.87 -1.14
CA ALA A 13 -3.06 23.60 -0.13
C ALA A 13 -2.47 22.18 -0.22
N TRP A 14 -3.26 21.24 -0.75
CA TRP A 14 -2.87 19.83 -0.90
C TRP A 14 -2.36 19.49 -2.30
N LYS A 15 -2.51 20.42 -3.23
CA LYS A 15 -2.11 20.21 -4.64
C LYS A 15 -0.69 19.67 -4.81
N PRO A 16 0.36 20.20 -4.15
CA PRO A 16 1.72 19.69 -4.35
C PRO A 16 1.87 18.22 -3.98
N ILE A 17 1.13 17.75 -2.99
CA ILE A 17 1.14 16.34 -2.55
C ILE A 17 0.54 15.45 -3.63
N PHE A 18 -0.63 15.82 -4.16
CA PHE A 18 -1.29 15.05 -5.22
C PHE A 18 -0.51 15.09 -6.53
N ASP A 19 0.08 16.22 -6.89
CA ASP A 19 0.97 16.34 -8.05
C ASP A 19 2.18 15.39 -7.91
N GLY A 20 2.73 15.26 -6.70
CA GLY A 20 3.81 14.31 -6.41
C GLY A 20 3.38 12.85 -6.62
N PHE A 21 2.20 12.48 -6.15
CA PHE A 21 1.64 11.13 -6.39
C PHE A 21 1.41 10.87 -7.87
N ASP A 22 0.90 11.84 -8.61
CA ASP A 22 0.66 11.70 -10.05
C ASP A 22 1.98 11.54 -10.83
N ALA A 23 3.02 12.26 -10.43
CA ALA A 23 4.35 12.12 -11.00
C ALA A 23 4.92 10.70 -10.79
N ILE A 24 4.79 10.15 -9.58
CA ILE A 24 5.23 8.79 -9.25
C ILE A 24 4.41 7.76 -10.04
N ARG A 25 3.09 7.93 -10.09
CA ARG A 25 2.20 7.06 -10.86
C ARG A 25 2.60 7.01 -12.34
N GLY A 26 2.83 8.17 -12.93
CA GLY A 26 3.29 8.28 -14.32
C GLY A 26 4.65 7.63 -14.55
N TRP A 27 5.57 7.79 -13.60
CA TRP A 27 6.89 7.15 -13.67
C TRP A 27 6.78 5.63 -13.64
N VAL A 28 6.00 5.06 -12.72
CA VAL A 28 5.76 3.61 -12.64
C VAL A 28 5.15 3.08 -13.92
N HIS A 29 4.16 3.78 -14.49
CA HIS A 29 3.53 3.40 -15.76
C HIS A 29 4.52 3.38 -16.93
N ARG A 30 5.38 4.39 -17.04
CA ARG A 30 6.39 4.47 -18.10
C ARG A 30 7.44 3.36 -18.00
N ARG A 31 7.74 2.92 -16.79
CA ARG A 31 8.72 1.84 -16.54
C ARG A 31 8.17 0.46 -16.82
N LYS A 32 6.85 0.30 -17.02
CA LYS A 32 6.19 -1.00 -17.24
C LYS A 32 6.59 -2.02 -16.18
N VAL A 33 6.47 -1.62 -14.92
CA VAL A 33 6.85 -2.45 -13.77
C VAL A 33 5.94 -3.69 -13.70
N ASP A 34 6.53 -4.89 -13.71
CA ASP A 34 5.79 -6.14 -13.58
C ASP A 34 5.54 -6.51 -12.12
N VAL A 35 6.51 -6.24 -11.25
CA VAL A 35 6.44 -6.54 -9.82
C VAL A 35 6.96 -5.36 -9.02
N LEU A 36 6.24 -5.00 -7.97
CA LEU A 36 6.65 -3.99 -7.01
C LEU A 36 6.95 -4.67 -5.66
N PHE A 37 8.20 -4.53 -5.20
CA PHE A 37 8.60 -4.98 -3.87
C PHE A 37 8.42 -3.82 -2.89
N THR A 38 7.45 -3.92 -1.98
CA THR A 38 7.16 -2.85 -1.01
C THR A 38 7.77 -3.14 0.34
N ILE A 39 8.42 -2.15 0.92
CA ILE A 39 8.98 -2.20 2.27
C ILE A 39 8.33 -1.09 3.08
N TYR A 40 7.67 -1.44 4.18
CA TYR A 40 6.93 -0.48 5.00
C TYR A 40 6.79 -0.96 6.44
N ASN A 41 6.31 -0.10 7.31
CA ASN A 41 5.96 -0.45 8.68
C ASN A 41 4.47 -0.79 8.78
N ASP A 42 4.15 -1.88 9.48
CA ASP A 42 2.77 -2.15 9.86
C ASP A 42 2.32 -1.18 10.96
N HIS A 43 1.09 -0.67 10.84
CA HIS A 43 0.50 0.27 11.80
C HIS A 43 -0.47 -0.44 12.76
N VAL A 44 -0.04 -1.57 13.33
CA VAL A 44 -0.86 -2.38 14.23
C VAL A 44 -2.15 -2.84 13.55
N THR A 45 -2.07 -3.19 12.28
CA THR A 45 -3.20 -3.70 11.48
C THR A 45 -3.17 -5.20 11.31
N SER A 46 -1.97 -5.77 11.15
CA SER A 46 -1.75 -7.21 11.00
C SER A 46 -0.88 -7.80 12.11
N PHE A 47 -0.01 -6.98 12.70
CA PHE A 47 0.91 -7.39 13.76
C PHE A 47 0.66 -6.52 15.00
N PHE A 48 0.42 -7.18 16.14
CA PHE A 48 0.11 -6.54 17.41
C PHE A 48 1.26 -6.69 18.40
N PHE A 49 1.16 -6.04 19.54
CA PHE A 49 2.21 -5.98 20.55
C PHE A 49 2.61 -7.34 21.15
N ASP A 50 1.82 -8.37 20.94
CA ASP A 50 2.08 -9.75 21.34
C ASP A 50 2.87 -10.55 20.30
N HIS A 51 3.13 -9.98 19.13
CA HIS A 51 3.81 -10.66 18.02
C HIS A 51 4.75 -9.72 17.27
N TYR A 52 5.91 -9.47 17.86
CA TYR A 52 6.94 -8.65 17.23
C TYR A 52 8.01 -9.49 16.55
N SER A 53 7.94 -9.59 15.26
CA SER A 53 9.05 -10.07 14.42
C SER A 53 9.89 -8.87 13.98
N ALA A 54 11.22 -9.07 13.86
CA ALA A 54 12.11 -8.02 13.36
C ALA A 54 11.78 -7.66 11.90
N PHE A 55 11.46 -8.68 11.11
CA PHE A 55 11.00 -8.54 9.73
C PHE A 55 9.93 -9.57 9.41
N VAL A 56 9.02 -9.22 8.52
CA VAL A 56 7.97 -10.10 8.02
C VAL A 56 7.91 -9.99 6.51
N LEU A 57 7.82 -11.12 5.82
CA LEU A 57 7.58 -11.17 4.38
C LEU A 57 6.14 -11.60 4.13
N GLY A 58 5.37 -10.77 3.45
CA GLY A 58 4.02 -11.13 3.00
C GLY A 58 4.10 -12.13 1.84
N ILE A 59 3.43 -13.27 1.99
CA ILE A 59 3.39 -14.35 1.00
C ILE A 59 1.92 -14.64 0.70
N ASP A 60 1.35 -13.89 -0.22
CA ASP A 60 -0.05 -14.08 -0.62
C ASP A 60 -0.24 -13.69 -2.09
N ASP A 61 -1.32 -14.14 -2.67
CA ASP A 61 -1.74 -13.74 -4.02
C ASP A 61 -2.67 -12.52 -4.01
N GLN A 62 -3.18 -12.13 -2.83
CA GLN A 62 -4.08 -11.01 -2.67
C GLN A 62 -3.87 -10.29 -1.34
N TYR A 63 -3.86 -8.97 -1.38
CA TYR A 63 -3.77 -8.11 -0.20
C TYR A 63 -4.96 -7.15 -0.14
N VAL A 64 -5.75 -7.24 0.91
CA VAL A 64 -6.89 -6.35 1.13
C VAL A 64 -6.45 -5.08 1.86
N ALA A 65 -7.13 -3.97 1.57
CA ALA A 65 -6.88 -2.72 2.29
C ALA A 65 -7.36 -2.84 3.75
N ALA A 66 -6.50 -2.48 4.70
CA ALA A 66 -6.87 -2.46 6.11
C ALA A 66 -7.73 -1.26 6.46
N ASP A 67 -8.61 -1.43 7.44
CA ASP A 67 -9.31 -0.33 8.10
C ASP A 67 -8.43 0.18 9.26
N GLU A 68 -7.87 1.37 9.08
CA GLU A 68 -7.03 2.03 10.09
C GLU A 68 -7.84 3.00 10.95
N GLY A 69 -9.13 2.76 11.15
CA GLY A 69 -10.02 3.57 11.98
C GLY A 69 -10.77 4.68 11.24
N GLY A 70 -10.60 4.78 9.93
CA GLY A 70 -11.32 5.73 9.08
C GLY A 70 -12.52 5.15 8.34
N GLY A 71 -12.84 3.89 8.59
CA GLY A 71 -13.83 3.10 7.87
C GLY A 71 -13.24 2.33 6.68
N PRO A 72 -13.99 1.39 6.12
CA PRO A 72 -13.54 0.57 5.01
C PRO A 72 -13.13 1.42 3.80
N ARG A 73 -11.99 1.11 3.23
CA ARG A 73 -11.53 1.78 1.99
C ARG A 73 -12.17 1.14 0.78
N GLN A 74 -12.68 1.98 -0.11
CA GLN A 74 -13.21 1.56 -1.42
C GLN A 74 -12.05 1.36 -2.42
N VAL A 75 -11.14 0.46 -2.09
CA VAL A 75 -9.96 0.17 -2.91
C VAL A 75 -9.97 -1.32 -3.23
N ALA A 76 -9.76 -1.65 -4.50
CA ALA A 76 -9.61 -3.04 -4.92
C ALA A 76 -8.41 -3.69 -4.22
N PRO A 77 -8.50 -4.99 -3.87
CA PRO A 77 -7.36 -5.70 -3.31
C PRO A 77 -6.13 -5.64 -4.22
N GLY A 78 -4.96 -5.49 -3.62
CA GLY A 78 -3.70 -5.58 -4.34
C GLY A 78 -3.42 -7.02 -4.74
N ARG A 79 -2.88 -7.24 -5.95
CA ARG A 79 -2.43 -8.56 -6.39
C ARG A 79 -1.02 -8.81 -5.88
N GLY A 80 -0.84 -9.93 -5.17
CA GLY A 80 0.48 -10.43 -4.81
C GLY A 80 1.09 -11.29 -5.91
N HIS A 81 2.38 -11.53 -5.82
CA HIS A 81 3.08 -12.51 -6.65
C HIS A 81 3.52 -13.69 -5.79
N LEU A 82 2.59 -14.58 -5.51
CA LEU A 82 2.79 -15.69 -4.57
C LEU A 82 4.02 -16.52 -4.90
N GLY A 83 4.20 -16.92 -6.16
CA GLY A 83 5.34 -17.72 -6.58
C GLY A 83 6.70 -17.06 -6.32
N LEU A 84 6.83 -15.76 -6.59
CA LEU A 84 8.05 -15.02 -6.31
C LEU A 84 8.27 -14.86 -4.80
N SER A 85 7.23 -14.54 -4.05
CA SER A 85 7.31 -14.38 -2.59
C SER A 85 7.74 -15.68 -1.91
N GLN A 86 7.19 -16.81 -2.34
CA GLN A 86 7.58 -18.14 -1.84
C GLN A 86 9.04 -18.46 -2.19
N HIS A 87 9.47 -18.11 -3.40
CA HIS A 87 10.87 -18.32 -3.81
C HIS A 87 11.84 -17.49 -2.96
N ILE A 88 11.50 -16.23 -2.68
CA ILE A 88 12.31 -15.35 -1.81
C ILE A 88 12.39 -15.90 -0.39
N ALA A 89 11.28 -16.46 0.14
CA ALA A 89 11.21 -17.00 1.49
C ALA A 89 12.01 -18.31 1.69
N MET A 90 12.34 -18.99 0.63
CA MET A 90 13.13 -20.23 0.65
C MET A 90 14.64 -19.96 0.73
#